data_b71492139f2ad4687f2531e8f374e217
#
_entry.id   b71492139f2ad4687f2531e8f374e217
#
_cell.length_a   1.000
_cell.length_b   1.000
_cell.length_c   1.000
_cell.angle_alpha   90.00
_cell.angle_beta   90.00
_cell.angle_gamma   90.00
#
_symmetry.space_group_name_H-M   'P 1'
#
loop_
_entity.id
_entity.type
_entity.pdbx_description
1 polymer ?
#
loop_
_entity_poly.entity_id
_entity_poly.type
_entity_poly.pdbx_seq_one_letter_code
_entity_poly.pdbx_strand_id
1 'polypeptide(L)'
;YDLMNDLMSLGVHRLWKEALLDWMAPRPNQTLADLAGGTGDIAIRFLKRGGQFAHIIDINEKMINEGRRRKGIDKIGHRLAWVIGDAQAIPLGNNSVDRVTIAFGLRNVPDRILALRQIVRILKPGGRFCCLEFSHVKNSLLSELYDRWSYDVLPKLGKIVAGDANSYKYLVESIRKFPSQSELCTMMADAGFSQIKVKTLSGGIATIHSGWKLD
;
A
#
# COMPACT_ATOMS: atom_id res chain seq x y z
N TYR A 1 -10.47 -4.50 -7.78
CA TYR A 1 -9.54 -3.57 -7.11
C TYR A 1 -8.41 -3.13 -8.06
N ASP A 2 -7.79 -4.06 -8.77
CA ASP A 2 -6.77 -3.73 -9.78
C ASP A 2 -7.35 -2.91 -10.93
N LEU A 3 -8.57 -3.22 -11.38
CA LEU A 3 -9.28 -2.44 -12.41
C LEU A 3 -9.54 -0.99 -11.96
N MET A 4 -9.89 -0.78 -10.68
CA MET A 4 -10.08 0.55 -10.11
C MET A 4 -8.76 1.34 -10.08
N ASN A 5 -7.67 0.71 -9.64
CA ASN A 5 -6.35 1.32 -9.66
C ASN A 5 -5.85 1.55 -11.10
N ASP A 6 -6.15 0.65 -12.05
CA ASP A 6 -5.86 0.83 -13.47
C ASP A 6 -6.55 2.08 -14.04
N LEU A 7 -7.84 2.27 -13.76
CA LEU A 7 -8.60 3.43 -14.24
C LEU A 7 -8.12 4.74 -13.59
N MET A 8 -7.88 4.75 -12.27
CA MET A 8 -7.38 5.94 -11.56
C MET A 8 -5.99 6.37 -12.01
N SER A 9 -5.15 5.45 -12.36
CA SER A 9 -3.75 5.70 -12.70
C SER A 9 -3.43 5.53 -14.18
N LEU A 10 -4.43 5.22 -15.03
CA LEU A 10 -4.22 4.82 -16.42
C LEU A 10 -3.17 3.68 -16.56
N GLY A 11 -3.19 2.74 -15.61
CA GLY A 11 -2.26 1.61 -15.54
C GLY A 11 -0.88 1.92 -14.94
N VAL A 12 -0.57 3.19 -14.66
CA VAL A 12 0.73 3.64 -14.12
C VAL A 12 1.00 3.11 -12.72
N HIS A 13 -0.04 2.71 -11.96
CA HIS A 13 0.14 2.16 -10.60
C HIS A 13 1.09 0.95 -10.57
N ARG A 14 1.21 0.21 -11.67
CA ARG A 14 2.17 -0.90 -11.78
C ARG A 14 3.62 -0.42 -11.72
N LEU A 15 3.92 0.73 -12.35
CA LEU A 15 5.24 1.38 -12.27
C LEU A 15 5.49 1.94 -10.86
N TRP A 16 4.45 2.45 -10.18
CA TRP A 16 4.58 2.92 -8.81
C TRP A 16 4.88 1.77 -7.84
N LYS A 17 4.29 0.59 -8.06
CA LYS A 17 4.62 -0.62 -7.29
C LYS A 17 6.08 -1.05 -7.52
N GLU A 18 6.60 -0.96 -8.75
CA GLU A 18 8.03 -1.19 -9.01
C GLU A 18 8.89 -0.15 -8.29
N ALA A 19 8.55 1.14 -8.37
CA ALA A 19 9.26 2.21 -7.66
C ALA A 19 9.26 2.02 -6.14
N LEU A 20 8.17 1.47 -5.57
CA LEU A 20 8.09 1.10 -4.15
C LEU A 20 9.13 0.03 -3.82
N LEU A 21 9.20 -1.04 -4.63
CA LEU A 21 10.16 -2.13 -4.42
C LEU A 21 11.60 -1.65 -4.64
N ASP A 22 11.86 -0.79 -5.62
CA ASP A 22 13.20 -0.18 -5.84
C ASP A 22 13.63 0.61 -4.62
N TRP A 23 12.73 1.41 -4.06
CA TRP A 23 13.04 2.24 -2.90
C TRP A 23 13.14 1.43 -1.60
N MET A 24 12.34 0.39 -1.43
CA MET A 24 12.44 -0.55 -0.31
C MET A 24 13.75 -1.33 -0.34
N ALA A 25 14.30 -1.62 -1.54
CA ALA A 25 15.52 -2.38 -1.78
C ALA A 25 15.53 -3.72 -1.01
N PRO A 26 14.72 -4.70 -1.43
CA PRO A 26 14.69 -6.03 -0.81
C PRO A 26 16.07 -6.68 -0.79
N ARG A 27 16.41 -7.36 0.29
CA ARG A 27 17.68 -8.09 0.44
C ARG A 27 17.40 -9.55 0.77
N PRO A 28 18.35 -10.48 0.48
CA PRO A 28 18.29 -11.85 0.97
C PRO A 28 18.09 -11.91 2.48
N ASN A 29 17.41 -12.95 2.95
CA ASN A 29 17.12 -13.20 4.37
C ASN A 29 16.14 -12.20 5.03
N GLN A 30 15.51 -11.30 4.25
CA GLN A 30 14.50 -10.39 4.79
C GLN A 30 13.09 -10.96 4.69
N THR A 31 12.31 -10.71 5.75
CA THR A 31 10.89 -11.03 5.83
C THR A 31 10.06 -9.75 5.67
N LEU A 32 9.02 -9.81 4.84
CA LEU A 32 8.05 -8.76 4.60
C LEU A 32 6.72 -9.05 5.31
N ALA A 33 6.08 -8.03 5.86
CA ALA A 33 4.64 -8.00 6.08
C ALA A 33 4.00 -7.00 5.10
N ASP A 34 3.14 -7.51 4.22
CA ASP A 34 2.38 -6.72 3.23
C ASP A 34 0.95 -6.54 3.75
N LEU A 35 0.66 -5.37 4.31
CA LEU A 35 -0.62 -5.04 4.94
C LEU A 35 -1.60 -4.51 3.89
N ALA A 36 -2.87 -4.87 4.03
CA ALA A 36 -3.87 -4.70 2.97
C ALA A 36 -3.32 -5.25 1.63
N GLY A 37 -2.62 -6.39 1.73
CA GLY A 37 -1.85 -6.96 0.63
C GLY A 37 -2.72 -7.59 -0.48
N GLY A 38 -4.02 -7.73 -0.22
CA GLY A 38 -4.99 -8.20 -1.21
C GLY A 38 -4.58 -9.53 -1.83
N THR A 39 -4.38 -9.53 -3.15
CA THR A 39 -3.95 -10.72 -3.91
C THR A 39 -2.44 -10.96 -3.89
N GLY A 40 -1.68 -10.24 -3.04
CA GLY A 40 -0.25 -10.48 -2.79
C GLY A 40 0.70 -9.95 -3.85
N ASP A 41 0.31 -8.95 -4.64
CA ASP A 41 1.15 -8.46 -5.75
C ASP A 41 2.50 -7.90 -5.26
N ILE A 42 2.52 -7.10 -4.19
CA ILE A 42 3.77 -6.57 -3.61
C ILE A 42 4.62 -7.69 -3.01
N ALA A 43 4.01 -8.60 -2.25
CA ALA A 43 4.70 -9.74 -1.65
C ALA A 43 5.38 -10.63 -2.70
N ILE A 44 4.68 -10.94 -3.81
CA ILE A 44 5.22 -11.72 -4.92
C ILE A 44 6.41 -11.00 -5.57
N ARG A 45 6.31 -9.69 -5.82
CA ARG A 45 7.40 -8.86 -6.36
C ARG A 45 8.59 -8.81 -5.40
N PHE A 46 8.34 -8.69 -4.09
CA PHE A 46 9.39 -8.75 -3.06
C PHE A 46 10.18 -10.04 -3.11
N LEU A 47 9.51 -11.19 -3.21
CA LEU A 47 10.16 -12.50 -3.34
C LEU A 47 10.95 -12.64 -4.63
N LYS A 48 10.44 -12.12 -5.76
CA LYS A 48 11.15 -12.11 -7.06
C LYS A 48 12.43 -11.27 -7.02
N ARG A 49 12.49 -10.26 -6.15
CA ARG A 49 13.66 -9.40 -5.95
C ARG A 49 14.62 -9.91 -4.85
N GLY A 50 14.47 -11.18 -4.45
CA GLY A 50 15.40 -11.84 -3.54
C GLY A 50 14.98 -11.85 -2.07
N GLY A 51 13.86 -11.24 -1.69
CA GLY A 51 13.32 -11.37 -0.33
C GLY A 51 13.10 -12.84 0.05
N GLN A 52 13.18 -13.16 1.33
CA GLN A 52 13.13 -14.54 1.81
C GLN A 52 11.70 -15.06 1.99
N PHE A 53 10.87 -14.33 2.72
CA PHE A 53 9.53 -14.74 3.11
C PHE A 53 8.59 -13.54 3.18
N ALA A 54 7.30 -13.70 2.89
CA ALA A 54 6.33 -12.63 3.02
C ALA A 54 5.02 -13.11 3.66
N HIS A 55 4.54 -12.31 4.62
CA HIS A 55 3.19 -12.39 5.17
C HIS A 55 2.30 -11.43 4.38
N ILE A 56 1.23 -11.94 3.79
CA ILE A 56 0.18 -11.14 3.15
C ILE A 56 -0.97 -11.07 4.13
N ILE A 57 -1.24 -9.88 4.64
CA ILE A 57 -2.25 -9.64 5.67
C ILE A 57 -3.32 -8.73 5.10
N ASP A 58 -4.55 -9.22 5.04
CA ASP A 58 -5.69 -8.46 4.55
C ASP A 58 -6.94 -8.82 5.34
N ILE A 59 -7.80 -7.82 5.60
CA ILE A 59 -9.07 -8.04 6.28
C ILE A 59 -10.09 -8.72 5.36
N ASN A 60 -9.90 -8.63 4.05
CA ASN A 60 -10.79 -9.17 3.05
C ASN A 60 -10.40 -10.61 2.68
N GLU A 61 -11.12 -11.58 3.25
CA GLU A 61 -10.91 -13.00 2.99
C GLU A 61 -11.03 -13.37 1.50
N LYS A 62 -11.93 -12.70 0.75
CA LYS A 62 -12.09 -12.97 -0.69
C LYS A 62 -10.82 -12.65 -1.46
N MET A 63 -10.16 -11.53 -1.11
CA MET A 63 -8.89 -11.13 -1.72
C MET A 63 -7.76 -12.11 -1.40
N ILE A 64 -7.68 -12.58 -0.16
CA ILE A 64 -6.73 -13.62 0.27
C ILE A 64 -6.95 -14.91 -0.53
N ASN A 65 -8.19 -15.36 -0.64
CA ASN A 65 -8.54 -16.58 -1.36
C ASN A 65 -8.28 -16.47 -2.87
N GLU A 66 -8.53 -15.30 -3.47
CA GLU A 66 -8.17 -15.00 -4.86
C GLU A 66 -6.65 -15.06 -5.06
N GLY A 67 -5.89 -14.45 -4.16
CA GLY A 67 -4.42 -14.47 -4.20
C GLY A 67 -3.83 -15.87 -4.16
N ARG A 68 -4.36 -16.74 -3.30
CA ARG A 68 -3.94 -18.14 -3.19
C ARG A 68 -4.14 -18.95 -4.48
N ARG A 69 -5.10 -18.55 -5.32
CA ARG A 69 -5.44 -19.24 -6.58
C ARG A 69 -4.70 -18.69 -7.80
N ARG A 70 -3.85 -17.66 -7.64
CA ARG A 70 -3.10 -17.07 -8.77
C ARG A 70 -2.15 -18.08 -9.39
N LYS A 71 -2.00 -18.03 -10.72
CA LYS A 71 -1.04 -18.88 -11.45
C LYS A 71 0.39 -18.66 -10.93
N GLY A 72 1.10 -19.75 -10.67
CA GLY A 72 2.49 -19.76 -10.24
C GLY A 72 2.70 -19.57 -8.75
N ILE A 73 1.63 -19.44 -7.95
CA ILE A 73 1.73 -19.40 -6.49
C ILE A 73 2.27 -20.73 -5.94
N ASP A 74 1.91 -21.85 -6.53
CA ASP A 74 2.42 -23.18 -6.19
C ASP A 74 3.95 -23.24 -6.12
N LYS A 75 4.64 -22.53 -7.00
CA LYS A 75 6.12 -22.50 -7.05
C LYS A 75 6.78 -21.73 -5.91
N ILE A 76 6.09 -20.76 -5.33
CA ILE A 76 6.60 -19.86 -4.29
C ILE A 76 5.77 -19.89 -3.00
N GLY A 77 4.71 -20.69 -2.97
CA GLY A 77 3.75 -20.73 -1.86
C GLY A 77 4.36 -21.08 -0.50
N HIS A 78 5.44 -21.88 -0.49
CA HIS A 78 6.20 -22.19 0.71
C HIS A 78 6.92 -20.97 1.32
N ARG A 79 6.99 -19.85 0.60
CA ARG A 79 7.57 -18.57 1.03
C ARG A 79 6.53 -17.49 1.29
N LEU A 80 5.24 -17.86 1.30
CA LEU A 80 4.11 -16.95 1.50
C LEU A 80 3.21 -17.45 2.63
N ALA A 81 2.89 -16.58 3.58
CA ALA A 81 1.81 -16.78 4.53
C ALA A 81 0.65 -15.84 4.20
N TRP A 82 -0.54 -16.42 4.05
CA TRP A 82 -1.77 -15.70 3.79
C TRP A 82 -2.58 -15.62 5.09
N VAL A 83 -2.78 -14.42 5.60
CA VAL A 83 -3.36 -14.17 6.92
C VAL A 83 -4.54 -13.22 6.78
N ILE A 84 -5.70 -13.61 7.33
CA ILE A 84 -6.81 -12.69 7.51
C ILE A 84 -6.53 -11.89 8.78
N GLY A 85 -6.42 -10.55 8.67
CA GLY A 85 -6.07 -9.70 9.79
C GLY A 85 -6.28 -8.22 9.52
N ASP A 86 -6.47 -7.47 10.61
CA ASP A 86 -6.62 -6.02 10.60
C ASP A 86 -5.25 -5.35 10.80
N ALA A 87 -4.97 -4.31 10.02
CA ALA A 87 -3.77 -3.48 10.19
C ALA A 87 -3.73 -2.76 11.56
N GLN A 88 -4.87 -2.59 12.22
CA GLN A 88 -5.00 -2.04 13.57
C GLN A 88 -4.72 -3.07 14.69
N ALA A 89 -4.67 -4.37 14.34
CA ALA A 89 -4.39 -5.47 15.26
C ALA A 89 -3.60 -6.57 14.51
N ILE A 90 -2.37 -6.25 14.11
CA ILE A 90 -1.56 -7.12 13.24
C ILE A 90 -1.23 -8.43 13.97
N PRO A 91 -1.61 -9.62 13.42
CA PRO A 91 -1.42 -10.92 14.06
C PRO A 91 0.00 -11.45 13.88
N LEU A 92 0.98 -10.63 14.15
CA LEU A 92 2.41 -10.97 14.16
C LEU A 92 3.04 -10.55 15.49
N GLY A 93 4.08 -11.27 15.90
CA GLY A 93 4.84 -10.95 17.11
C GLY A 93 5.63 -9.64 16.99
N ASN A 94 6.06 -9.11 18.13
CA ASN A 94 6.94 -7.95 18.18
C ASN A 94 8.28 -8.29 17.49
N ASN A 95 8.87 -7.30 16.79
CA ASN A 95 10.20 -7.42 16.18
C ASN A 95 10.34 -8.68 15.28
N SER A 96 9.29 -8.98 14.49
CA SER A 96 9.22 -10.23 13.73
C SER A 96 9.58 -10.07 12.24
N VAL A 97 9.50 -8.85 11.68
CA VAL A 97 9.72 -8.63 10.25
C VAL A 97 10.72 -7.51 9.97
N ASP A 98 11.41 -7.60 8.83
CA ASP A 98 12.44 -6.64 8.43
C ASP A 98 11.84 -5.49 7.60
N ARG A 99 10.75 -5.77 6.88
CA ARG A 99 10.07 -4.82 6.00
C ARG A 99 8.56 -4.88 6.23
N VAL A 100 7.92 -3.73 6.15
CA VAL A 100 6.46 -3.63 6.11
C VAL A 100 6.06 -2.75 4.94
N THR A 101 5.05 -3.18 4.20
CA THR A 101 4.42 -2.39 3.14
C THR A 101 2.93 -2.24 3.37
N ILE A 102 2.39 -1.13 2.89
CA ILE A 102 0.98 -0.94 2.64
C ILE A 102 0.83 -0.15 1.33
N ALA A 103 0.20 -0.75 0.33
CA ALA A 103 0.04 -0.13 -0.98
C ALA A 103 -1.45 0.05 -1.30
N PHE A 104 -1.89 1.31 -1.42
CA PHE A 104 -3.28 1.71 -1.69
C PHE A 104 -4.30 1.19 -0.66
N GLY A 105 -3.86 1.00 0.58
CA GLY A 105 -4.67 0.43 1.66
C GLY A 105 -4.81 1.34 2.88
N LEU A 106 -3.82 2.18 3.17
CA LEU A 106 -3.81 2.99 4.41
C LEU A 106 -4.96 4.00 4.48
N ARG A 107 -5.44 4.50 3.33
CA ARG A 107 -6.61 5.40 3.27
C ARG A 107 -7.89 4.76 3.81
N ASN A 108 -7.98 3.43 3.75
CA ASN A 108 -9.16 2.67 4.19
C ASN A 108 -9.08 2.25 5.66
N VAL A 109 -7.95 2.49 6.33
CA VAL A 109 -7.77 2.17 7.75
C VAL A 109 -8.42 3.26 8.61
N PRO A 110 -9.39 2.92 9.48
CA PRO A 110 -10.09 3.89 10.32
C PRO A 110 -9.14 4.63 11.28
N ASP A 111 -8.37 3.90 12.09
CA ASP A 111 -7.36 4.46 12.98
C ASP A 111 -5.95 4.22 12.43
N ARG A 112 -5.47 5.21 11.65
CA ARG A 112 -4.16 5.17 11.01
C ARG A 112 -3.01 5.22 12.02
N ILE A 113 -3.18 5.98 13.13
CA ILE A 113 -2.17 6.07 14.18
C ILE A 113 -1.98 4.72 14.87
N LEU A 114 -3.08 4.04 15.19
CA LEU A 114 -3.02 2.69 15.75
C LEU A 114 -2.32 1.72 14.79
N ALA A 115 -2.67 1.74 13.51
CA ALA A 115 -2.03 0.91 12.50
C ALA A 115 -0.52 1.21 12.39
N LEU A 116 -0.11 2.48 12.37
CA LEU A 116 1.29 2.87 12.32
C LEU A 116 2.05 2.38 13.57
N ARG A 117 1.45 2.47 14.77
CA ARG A 117 2.03 1.90 15.99
C ARG A 117 2.16 0.38 15.94
N GLN A 118 1.16 -0.31 15.38
CA GLN A 118 1.24 -1.76 15.16
C GLN A 118 2.37 -2.12 14.17
N ILE A 119 2.58 -1.32 13.14
CA ILE A 119 3.68 -1.51 12.19
C ILE A 119 5.03 -1.36 12.90
N VAL A 120 5.21 -0.31 13.71
CA VAL A 120 6.44 -0.14 14.53
C VAL A 120 6.64 -1.33 15.46
N ARG A 121 5.58 -1.83 16.11
CA ARG A 121 5.64 -2.99 17.01
C ARG A 121 6.21 -4.23 16.32
N ILE A 122 5.74 -4.57 15.13
CA ILE A 122 6.15 -5.80 14.43
C ILE A 122 7.50 -5.65 13.69
N LEU A 123 7.93 -4.43 13.36
CA LEU A 123 9.25 -4.20 12.76
C LEU A 123 10.36 -4.52 13.74
N LYS A 124 11.41 -5.20 13.26
CA LYS A 124 12.68 -5.33 13.96
C LYS A 124 13.38 -3.98 14.06
N PRO A 125 14.26 -3.74 15.05
CA PRO A 125 15.22 -2.64 14.99
C PRO A 125 15.98 -2.66 13.65
N GLY A 126 16.14 -1.50 13.01
CA GLY A 126 16.67 -1.40 11.65
C GLY A 126 15.68 -1.85 10.56
N GLY A 127 14.45 -2.17 10.92
CA GLY A 127 13.37 -2.46 9.97
C GLY A 127 12.80 -1.21 9.32
N ARG A 128 12.23 -1.36 8.13
CA ARG A 128 11.73 -0.24 7.32
C ARG A 128 10.28 -0.44 6.89
N PHE A 129 9.49 0.60 7.07
CA PHE A 129 8.14 0.73 6.55
C PHE A 129 8.13 1.53 5.25
N CYS A 130 7.32 1.12 4.28
CA CYS A 130 7.05 1.86 3.05
C CYS A 130 5.54 1.87 2.76
N CYS A 131 4.96 3.06 2.62
CA CYS A 131 3.56 3.28 2.27
C CYS A 131 3.47 3.90 0.88
N LEU A 132 2.82 3.21 -0.07
CA LEU A 132 2.47 3.76 -1.38
C LEU A 132 0.99 4.13 -1.36
N GLU A 133 0.66 5.39 -1.61
CA GLU A 133 -0.73 5.84 -1.60
C GLU A 133 -0.97 6.97 -2.62
N PHE A 134 -2.22 7.12 -3.04
CA PHE A 134 -2.63 8.33 -3.76
C PHE A 134 -2.44 9.55 -2.88
N SER A 135 -2.12 10.68 -3.49
CA SER A 135 -1.81 11.92 -2.81
C SER A 135 -2.50 13.11 -3.45
N HIS A 136 -2.55 14.22 -2.74
CA HIS A 136 -3.06 15.49 -3.26
C HIS A 136 -2.06 16.10 -4.24
N VAL A 137 -2.49 16.35 -5.47
CA VAL A 137 -1.66 16.99 -6.51
C VAL A 137 -1.41 18.44 -6.11
N LYS A 138 -0.16 18.82 -5.93
CA LYS A 138 0.23 20.20 -5.52
C LYS A 138 0.20 21.22 -6.66
N ASN A 139 0.30 20.75 -7.92
CA ASN A 139 0.30 21.64 -9.09
C ASN A 139 -1.14 21.97 -9.49
N SER A 140 -1.52 23.24 -9.50
CA SER A 140 -2.88 23.71 -9.74
C SER A 140 -3.46 23.25 -11.09
N LEU A 141 -2.67 23.29 -12.16
CA LEU A 141 -3.10 22.86 -13.51
C LEU A 141 -3.31 21.33 -13.58
N LEU A 142 -2.39 20.56 -13.01
CA LEU A 142 -2.52 19.09 -12.92
C LEU A 142 -3.65 18.69 -11.97
N SER A 143 -3.87 19.45 -10.90
CA SER A 143 -4.95 19.23 -9.95
C SER A 143 -6.31 19.40 -10.62
N GLU A 144 -6.54 20.48 -11.37
CA GLU A 144 -7.79 20.71 -12.10
C GLU A 144 -8.09 19.62 -13.14
N LEU A 145 -7.06 19.20 -13.90
CA LEU A 145 -7.19 18.12 -14.88
C LEU A 145 -7.49 16.77 -14.21
N TYR A 146 -6.78 16.47 -13.09
CA TYR A 146 -6.98 15.24 -12.34
C TYR A 146 -8.33 15.24 -11.62
N ASP A 147 -8.78 16.38 -11.11
CA ASP A 147 -10.09 16.54 -10.49
C ASP A 147 -11.22 16.33 -11.52
N ARG A 148 -11.14 16.93 -12.71
CA ARG A 148 -12.09 16.67 -13.79
C ARG A 148 -12.11 15.20 -14.20
N TRP A 149 -10.92 14.58 -14.35
CA TRP A 149 -10.82 13.15 -14.64
C TRP A 149 -11.49 12.31 -13.54
N SER A 150 -11.19 12.59 -12.28
CA SER A 150 -11.66 11.79 -11.13
C SER A 150 -13.15 11.97 -10.83
N TYR A 151 -13.75 13.15 -11.13
CA TYR A 151 -15.17 13.40 -10.85
C TYR A 151 -16.08 13.15 -12.03
N ASP A 152 -15.68 13.57 -13.22
CA ASP A 152 -16.56 13.59 -14.38
C ASP A 152 -16.42 12.34 -15.24
N VAL A 153 -15.23 11.78 -15.32
CA VAL A 153 -14.91 10.67 -16.23
C VAL A 153 -14.92 9.33 -15.53
N LEU A 154 -14.23 9.22 -14.39
CA LEU A 154 -14.09 7.93 -13.68
C LEU A 154 -15.41 7.29 -13.23
N PRO A 155 -16.39 8.01 -12.63
CA PRO A 155 -17.66 7.38 -12.24
C PRO A 155 -18.45 6.88 -13.43
N LYS A 156 -18.38 7.59 -14.58
CA LYS A 156 -19.04 7.16 -15.82
C LYS A 156 -18.37 5.91 -16.40
N LEU A 157 -17.04 5.88 -16.43
CA LEU A 157 -16.28 4.69 -16.85
C LEU A 157 -16.50 3.53 -15.89
N GLY A 158 -16.53 3.78 -14.58
CA GLY A 158 -16.81 2.76 -13.56
C GLY A 158 -18.17 2.13 -13.74
N LYS A 159 -19.20 2.91 -14.05
CA LYS A 159 -20.54 2.41 -14.37
C LYS A 159 -20.56 1.54 -15.63
N ILE A 160 -19.83 1.93 -16.68
CA ILE A 160 -19.78 1.22 -17.96
C ILE A 160 -18.95 -0.07 -17.86
N VAL A 161 -17.79 -0.02 -17.18
CA VAL A 161 -16.80 -1.09 -17.21
C VAL A 161 -16.98 -2.09 -16.06
N ALA A 162 -17.37 -1.61 -14.88
CA ALA A 162 -17.48 -2.45 -13.67
C ALA A 162 -18.90 -2.53 -13.09
N GLY A 163 -19.86 -1.76 -13.62
CA GLY A 163 -21.23 -1.71 -13.09
C GLY A 163 -21.37 -1.09 -11.70
N ASP A 164 -20.29 -0.48 -11.15
CA ASP A 164 -20.20 -0.02 -9.77
C ASP A 164 -19.67 1.42 -9.65
N ALA A 165 -20.57 2.39 -9.83
CA ALA A 165 -20.25 3.81 -9.67
C ALA A 165 -19.94 4.18 -8.19
N ASN A 166 -20.50 3.45 -7.22
CA ASN A 166 -20.34 3.76 -5.80
C ASN A 166 -18.93 3.50 -5.30
N SER A 167 -18.31 2.40 -5.72
CA SER A 167 -16.92 2.10 -5.38
C SER A 167 -15.94 3.16 -5.91
N TYR A 168 -16.20 3.74 -7.09
CA TYR A 168 -15.38 4.83 -7.63
C TYR A 168 -15.57 6.14 -6.89
N LYS A 169 -16.82 6.47 -6.50
CA LYS A 169 -17.10 7.63 -5.66
C LYS A 169 -16.38 7.50 -4.31
N TYR A 170 -16.51 6.33 -3.67
CA TYR A 170 -15.79 6.03 -2.43
C TYR A 170 -14.27 6.20 -2.58
N LEU A 171 -13.69 5.71 -3.68
CA LEU A 171 -12.26 5.85 -3.94
C LEU A 171 -11.83 7.32 -3.97
N VAL A 172 -12.52 8.16 -4.74
CA VAL A 172 -12.23 9.60 -4.84
C VAL A 172 -12.38 10.29 -3.48
N GLU A 173 -13.45 9.99 -2.74
CA GLU A 173 -13.68 10.54 -1.41
C GLU A 173 -12.61 10.10 -0.40
N SER A 174 -12.19 8.82 -0.43
CA SER A 174 -11.16 8.30 0.47
C SER A 174 -9.79 8.93 0.22
N ILE A 175 -9.43 9.19 -1.06
CA ILE A 175 -8.21 9.90 -1.42
C ILE A 175 -8.23 11.33 -0.87
N ARG A 176 -9.37 12.04 -0.99
CA ARG A 176 -9.49 13.42 -0.50
C ARG A 176 -9.43 13.55 1.02
N LYS A 177 -9.95 12.55 1.74
CA LYS A 177 -9.90 12.48 3.20
C LYS A 177 -8.56 11.96 3.73
N PHE A 178 -7.68 11.52 2.82
CA PHE A 178 -6.37 11.02 3.23
C PHE A 178 -5.47 12.18 3.66
N PRO A 179 -4.63 12.00 4.69
CA PRO A 179 -3.71 13.05 5.14
C PRO A 179 -2.80 13.56 4.02
N SER A 180 -2.46 14.83 4.08
CA SER A 180 -1.40 15.40 3.23
C SER A 180 -0.05 14.72 3.50
N GLN A 181 0.91 14.93 2.61
CA GLN A 181 2.26 14.35 2.78
C GLN A 181 2.90 14.73 4.11
N SER A 182 2.75 15.99 4.54
CA SER A 182 3.31 16.47 5.81
C SER A 182 2.59 15.90 7.03
N GLU A 183 1.25 15.82 6.99
CA GLU A 183 0.47 15.23 8.07
C GLU A 183 0.80 13.74 8.25
N LEU A 184 0.94 12.98 7.14
CA LEU A 184 1.34 11.58 7.24
C LEU A 184 2.77 11.42 7.79
N CYS A 185 3.71 12.32 7.44
CA CYS A 185 5.04 12.32 8.05
C CYS A 185 4.97 12.57 9.56
N THR A 186 4.15 13.52 10.02
CA THR A 186 3.94 13.77 11.45
C THR A 186 3.35 12.54 12.14
N MET A 187 2.29 11.95 11.57
CA MET A 187 1.68 10.73 12.11
C MET A 187 2.69 9.57 12.22
N MET A 188 3.58 9.42 11.24
CA MET A 188 4.62 8.41 11.28
C MET A 188 5.64 8.70 12.40
N ALA A 189 6.06 9.96 12.57
CA ALA A 189 6.97 10.37 13.65
C ALA A 189 6.35 10.10 15.04
N ASP A 190 5.08 10.47 15.23
CA ASP A 190 4.32 10.26 16.47
C ASP A 190 4.10 8.77 16.78
N ALA A 191 4.10 7.93 15.75
CA ALA A 191 4.02 6.47 15.91
C ALA A 191 5.36 5.82 16.27
N GLY A 192 6.50 6.54 16.15
CA GLY A 192 7.84 6.06 16.51
C GLY A 192 8.76 5.76 15.32
N PHE A 193 8.40 6.20 14.10
CA PHE A 193 9.33 6.11 12.96
C PHE A 193 10.35 7.23 12.96
N SER A 194 11.57 6.89 12.54
CA SER A 194 12.67 7.82 12.31
C SER A 194 13.07 7.86 10.83
N GLN A 195 13.89 8.82 10.45
CA GLN A 195 14.42 8.99 9.08
C GLN A 195 13.31 8.96 8.00
N ILE A 196 12.20 9.64 8.29
CA ILE A 196 11.03 9.68 7.41
C ILE A 196 11.39 10.41 6.12
N LYS A 197 11.08 9.78 4.98
CA LYS A 197 11.31 10.36 3.64
C LYS A 197 10.08 10.16 2.77
N VAL A 198 9.85 11.10 1.86
CA VAL A 198 8.77 11.08 0.89
C VAL A 198 9.34 11.11 -0.52
N LYS A 199 8.85 10.22 -1.39
CA LYS A 199 9.12 10.23 -2.83
C LYS A 199 7.81 10.49 -3.57
N THR A 200 7.75 11.60 -4.29
CA THR A 200 6.62 11.98 -5.12
C THR A 200 6.68 11.28 -6.48
N LEU A 201 5.56 10.75 -6.95
CA LEU A 201 5.43 10.03 -8.21
C LEU A 201 4.39 10.73 -9.10
N SER A 202 4.64 10.71 -10.43
CA SER A 202 3.72 11.24 -11.44
C SER A 202 3.14 12.62 -11.09
N GLY A 203 4.03 13.58 -10.79
CA GLY A 203 3.61 14.97 -10.49
C GLY A 203 2.82 15.15 -9.19
N GLY A 204 2.78 14.14 -8.31
CA GLY A 204 2.07 14.21 -7.04
C GLY A 204 0.79 13.39 -6.96
N ILE A 205 0.45 12.66 -8.02
CA ILE A 205 -0.73 11.77 -8.03
C ILE A 205 -0.58 10.64 -7.01
N ALA A 206 0.66 10.14 -6.84
CA ALA A 206 0.98 9.18 -5.81
C ALA A 206 2.26 9.54 -5.07
N THR A 207 2.41 9.03 -3.85
CA THR A 207 3.60 9.19 -3.03
C THR A 207 4.00 7.89 -2.37
N ILE A 208 5.30 7.73 -2.15
CA ILE A 208 5.83 6.71 -1.27
C ILE A 208 6.39 7.42 -0.03
N HIS A 209 5.82 7.11 1.13
CA HIS A 209 6.39 7.49 2.43
C HIS A 209 7.22 6.32 2.96
N SER A 210 8.36 6.59 3.55
CA SER A 210 9.12 5.55 4.23
C SER A 210 9.69 6.05 5.55
N GLY A 211 9.74 5.16 6.53
CA GLY A 211 10.33 5.42 7.84
C GLY A 211 11.03 4.18 8.37
N TRP A 212 11.95 4.37 9.28
CA TRP A 212 12.73 3.31 9.91
C TRP A 212 12.36 3.19 11.39
N LYS A 213 12.32 1.97 11.92
CA LYS A 213 12.41 1.72 13.34
C LYS A 213 13.88 1.62 13.71
N LEU A 214 14.37 2.48 14.61
CA LEU A 214 15.78 2.48 15.02
C LEU A 214 16.01 1.62 16.28
N ASP A 215 15.03 1.61 17.21
CA ASP A 215 15.11 0.93 18.51
C ASP A 215 14.05 -0.16 18.66
#